data_55aa179c6f3ebe91d3112b1d3f69ce56
#
_entry.id   55aa179c6f3ebe91d3112b1d3f69ce56
#
_cell.length_a   1.000
_cell.length_b   1.000
_cell.length_c   1.000
_cell.angle_alpha   90.00
_cell.angle_beta   90.00
_cell.angle_gamma   90.00
#
_symmetry.space_group_name_H-M   'P 1'
#
loop_
_entity.id
_entity.type
_entity.pdbx_description
1 polymer ?
#
loop_
_entity_poly.entity_id
_entity_poly.type
_entity_poly.pdbx_seq_one_letter_code
_entity_poly.pdbx_strand_id
1 'polypeptide(L)'
;EQKQTPPVKVEVKNLTKKFGDLLVLDNISFDVYQGDLLCVVGPTGCGKTTFLNSLTKIYDITSGQILLDGKPVDPKTNNIAYIFQGDSTMPWLTVEQNVAFGLDIKHVPKARRDELVAKYLDIVGLTKYKSYYPKQLSSSMLQRVSIARAFATEPELLLMDEPYGQLDIELRFKLEDELIKLWEMTKTTVIFITHNIEEAVYLGNRIMILTNKPTTVKRTVNNTLPRPRDIASPDFVALRTEVTDAIKWW
;
A
#
# COMPACT_ATOMS: atom_id res chain seq x y z
N GLU A 1 20.48 -16.65 17.16
CA GLU A 1 20.23 -15.18 17.20
C GLU A 1 18.73 -14.95 17.30
N GLN A 2 18.27 -14.45 18.45
CA GLN A 2 16.88 -14.02 18.60
C GLN A 2 16.69 -12.80 17.66
N LYS A 3 15.99 -12.99 16.53
CA LYS A 3 15.55 -11.85 15.70
C LYS A 3 14.66 -10.97 16.58
N GLN A 4 15.17 -9.82 17.00
CA GLN A 4 14.36 -8.81 17.68
C GLN A 4 13.18 -8.45 16.77
N THR A 5 11.97 -8.50 17.31
CA THR A 5 10.78 -8.04 16.58
C THR A 5 11.00 -6.56 16.21
N PRO A 6 10.81 -6.17 14.94
CA PRO A 6 10.94 -4.77 14.54
C PRO A 6 10.02 -3.87 15.39
N PRO A 7 10.36 -2.59 15.57
CA PRO A 7 9.50 -1.67 16.29
C PRO A 7 8.15 -1.52 15.59
N VAL A 8 7.10 -1.26 16.37
CA VAL A 8 5.76 -0.97 15.83
C VAL A 8 5.78 0.38 15.16
N LYS A 9 5.41 0.42 13.88
CA LYS A 9 5.29 1.64 13.07
C LYS A 9 3.89 2.23 13.15
N VAL A 10 2.87 1.39 12.92
CA VAL A 10 1.46 1.79 13.05
C VAL A 10 0.80 0.91 14.09
N GLU A 11 0.18 1.52 15.07
CA GLU A 11 -0.60 0.84 16.11
C GLU A 11 -2.07 1.29 15.99
N VAL A 12 -2.96 0.35 15.75
CA VAL A 12 -4.40 0.58 15.70
C VAL A 12 -5.05 -0.06 16.92
N LYS A 13 -5.77 0.74 17.71
CA LYS A 13 -6.43 0.31 18.95
C LYS A 13 -7.92 0.55 18.87
N ASN A 14 -8.70 -0.51 18.93
CA ASN A 14 -10.16 -0.48 19.05
C ASN A 14 -10.83 0.44 18.01
N LEU A 15 -10.30 0.48 16.79
CA LEU A 15 -10.78 1.33 15.71
C LEU A 15 -12.20 0.96 15.34
N THR A 16 -13.12 1.90 15.50
CA THR A 16 -14.52 1.77 15.08
C THR A 16 -14.88 2.91 14.15
N LYS A 17 -15.55 2.60 13.02
CA LYS A 17 -16.06 3.57 12.07
C LYS A 17 -17.51 3.30 11.73
N LYS A 18 -18.35 4.32 11.94
CA LYS A 18 -19.77 4.35 11.52
C LYS A 18 -19.99 5.47 10.51
N PHE A 19 -20.93 5.26 9.61
CA PHE A 19 -21.53 6.29 8.76
C PHE A 19 -23.02 6.34 9.09
N GLY A 20 -23.43 7.35 9.86
CA GLY A 20 -24.77 7.33 10.49
C GLY A 20 -24.93 6.07 11.34
N ASP A 21 -25.97 5.29 11.07
CA ASP A 21 -26.25 4.03 11.77
C ASP A 21 -25.47 2.82 11.23
N LEU A 22 -24.83 2.96 10.07
CA LEU A 22 -24.09 1.87 9.44
C LEU A 22 -22.72 1.67 10.11
N LEU A 23 -22.57 0.58 10.87
CA LEU A 23 -21.28 0.15 11.40
C LEU A 23 -20.47 -0.54 10.29
N VAL A 24 -19.34 0.05 9.92
CA VAL A 24 -18.44 -0.47 8.85
C VAL A 24 -17.24 -1.18 9.44
N LEU A 25 -16.48 -0.52 10.33
CA LEU A 25 -15.34 -1.10 11.04
C LEU A 25 -15.71 -1.27 12.51
N ASP A 26 -15.51 -2.45 13.06
CA ASP A 26 -15.90 -2.78 14.42
C ASP A 26 -14.70 -3.24 15.24
N ASN A 27 -14.28 -2.39 16.16
CA ASN A 27 -13.26 -2.69 17.17
C ASN A 27 -11.98 -3.33 16.61
N ILE A 28 -11.44 -2.79 15.53
CA ILE A 28 -10.24 -3.30 14.87
C ILE A 28 -9.00 -2.92 15.67
N SER A 29 -8.16 -3.91 16.00
CA SER A 29 -6.87 -3.71 16.66
C SER A 29 -5.79 -4.56 15.99
N PHE A 30 -4.65 -3.95 15.65
CA PHE A 30 -3.48 -4.63 15.07
C PHE A 30 -2.28 -3.70 15.05
N ASP A 31 -1.10 -4.30 14.84
CA ASP A 31 0.17 -3.59 14.67
C ASP A 31 0.76 -3.82 13.29
N VAL A 32 1.37 -2.78 12.72
CA VAL A 32 2.24 -2.85 11.55
C VAL A 32 3.65 -2.53 12.00
N TYR A 33 4.59 -3.40 11.70
CA TYR A 33 5.98 -3.21 12.11
C TYR A 33 6.76 -2.41 11.07
N GLN A 34 7.81 -1.74 11.51
CA GLN A 34 8.68 -0.99 10.61
C GLN A 34 9.26 -1.88 9.51
N GLY A 35 9.11 -1.45 8.26
CA GLY A 35 9.54 -2.20 7.09
C GLY A 35 8.62 -3.35 6.68
N ASP A 36 7.46 -3.52 7.33
CA ASP A 36 6.45 -4.49 6.86
C ASP A 36 5.93 -4.13 5.45
N LEU A 37 5.68 -5.15 4.66
CA LEU A 37 4.74 -5.12 3.55
C LEU A 37 3.52 -5.92 3.98
N LEU A 38 2.58 -5.24 4.65
CA LEU A 38 1.34 -5.84 5.13
C LEU A 38 0.29 -5.82 4.01
N CYS A 39 -0.09 -7.00 3.52
CA CYS A 39 -1.24 -7.14 2.64
C CYS A 39 -2.53 -7.32 3.44
N VAL A 40 -3.55 -6.55 3.07
CA VAL A 40 -4.88 -6.62 3.68
C VAL A 40 -5.86 -7.18 2.67
N VAL A 41 -6.43 -8.33 2.97
CA VAL A 41 -7.40 -9.02 2.13
C VAL A 41 -8.74 -9.14 2.84
N GLY A 42 -9.79 -9.21 2.06
CA GLY A 42 -11.14 -9.38 2.58
C GLY A 42 -12.18 -9.23 1.47
N PRO A 43 -13.44 -9.51 1.75
CA PRO A 43 -14.51 -9.44 0.76
C PRO A 43 -14.61 -8.09 0.09
N THR A 44 -15.17 -8.10 -1.13
CA THR A 44 -15.54 -6.86 -1.79
C THR A 44 -16.55 -6.10 -0.94
N GLY A 45 -16.32 -4.80 -0.75
CA GLY A 45 -17.22 -3.96 0.03
C GLY A 45 -17.13 -4.13 1.56
N CYS A 46 -16.21 -4.94 2.10
CA CYS A 46 -16.07 -5.09 3.55
C CYS A 46 -15.57 -3.81 4.26
N GLY A 47 -15.00 -2.82 3.57
CA GLY A 47 -14.55 -1.57 4.19
C GLY A 47 -13.04 -1.36 4.17
N LYS A 48 -12.29 -2.06 3.31
CA LYS A 48 -10.83 -1.91 3.16
C LYS A 48 -10.41 -0.46 2.88
N THR A 49 -11.04 0.19 1.90
CA THR A 49 -10.82 1.60 1.58
C THR A 49 -11.21 2.52 2.76
N THR A 50 -12.30 2.20 3.47
CA THR A 50 -12.69 2.94 4.69
C THR A 50 -11.61 2.85 5.76
N PHE A 51 -11.01 1.68 5.90
CA PHE A 51 -9.89 1.45 6.80
C PHE A 51 -8.67 2.34 6.44
N LEU A 52 -8.20 2.34 5.18
CA LEU A 52 -7.11 3.22 4.75
C LEU A 52 -7.44 4.71 4.92
N ASN A 53 -8.64 5.11 4.57
CA ASN A 53 -9.08 6.51 4.71
C ASN A 53 -9.18 6.94 6.19
N SER A 54 -9.40 6.00 7.10
CA SER A 54 -9.32 6.25 8.55
C SER A 54 -7.88 6.41 9.02
N LEU A 55 -6.93 5.65 8.46
CA LEU A 55 -5.50 5.80 8.77
C LEU A 55 -4.94 7.17 8.35
N THR A 56 -5.46 7.76 7.28
CA THR A 56 -5.04 9.06 6.76
C THR A 56 -5.86 10.23 7.28
N LYS A 57 -6.84 9.99 8.15
CA LYS A 57 -7.83 10.98 8.60
C LYS A 57 -8.61 11.65 7.45
N ILE A 58 -8.69 11.03 6.27
CA ILE A 58 -9.67 11.41 5.24
C ILE A 58 -11.08 11.19 5.80
N TYR A 59 -11.25 10.10 6.58
CA TYR A 59 -12.45 9.89 7.39
C TYR A 59 -12.10 9.98 8.88
N ASP A 60 -12.87 10.77 9.62
CA ASP A 60 -12.82 10.72 11.07
C ASP A 60 -13.25 9.35 11.58
N ILE A 61 -12.55 8.84 12.58
CA ILE A 61 -12.93 7.62 13.27
C ILE A 61 -14.05 7.91 14.27
N THR A 62 -14.92 6.89 14.51
CA THR A 62 -16.00 7.04 15.52
C THR A 62 -15.45 6.85 16.92
N SER A 63 -14.55 5.88 17.12
CA SER A 63 -13.83 5.65 18.38
C SER A 63 -12.55 4.85 18.14
N GLY A 64 -11.72 4.74 19.15
CA GLY A 64 -10.43 4.07 19.10
C GLY A 64 -9.28 5.05 18.87
N GLN A 65 -8.12 4.51 18.50
CA GLN A 65 -6.89 5.28 18.27
C GLN A 65 -6.10 4.70 17.09
N ILE A 66 -5.43 5.58 16.37
CA ILE A 66 -4.43 5.23 15.36
C ILE A 66 -3.18 6.01 15.68
N LEU A 67 -2.10 5.29 15.98
CA LEU A 67 -0.81 5.85 16.32
C LEU A 67 0.22 5.52 15.24
N LEU A 68 1.09 6.47 14.92
CA LEU A 68 2.27 6.30 14.08
C LEU A 68 3.49 6.65 14.93
N ASP A 69 4.41 5.71 15.08
CA ASP A 69 5.56 5.82 16.01
C ASP A 69 5.13 6.23 17.44
N GLY A 70 4.03 5.65 17.94
CA GLY A 70 3.48 5.89 19.27
C GLY A 70 2.76 7.23 19.45
N LYS A 71 2.59 8.04 18.40
CA LYS A 71 1.88 9.33 18.44
C LYS A 71 0.63 9.27 17.59
N PRO A 72 -0.44 10.01 17.94
CA PRO A 72 -1.62 10.10 17.08
C PRO A 72 -1.25 10.53 15.66
N VAL A 73 -1.77 9.80 14.67
CA VAL A 73 -1.54 10.13 13.26
C VAL A 73 -1.97 11.56 12.97
N ASP A 74 -1.10 12.33 12.33
CA ASP A 74 -1.39 13.66 11.81
C ASP A 74 -0.87 13.78 10.37
N PRO A 75 -1.77 13.80 9.35
CA PRO A 75 -1.36 13.89 7.94
C PRO A 75 -0.58 15.15 7.57
N LYS A 76 -0.60 16.18 8.43
CA LYS A 76 0.16 17.43 8.20
C LYS A 76 1.64 17.27 8.55
N THR A 77 1.94 16.41 9.51
CA THR A 77 3.31 16.21 10.03
C THR A 77 3.90 14.86 9.63
N ASN A 78 3.06 13.85 9.47
CA ASN A 78 3.51 12.52 9.04
C ASN A 78 3.71 12.46 7.52
N ASN A 79 4.80 11.82 7.11
CA ASN A 79 5.09 11.60 5.69
C ASN A 79 4.40 10.33 5.18
N ILE A 80 3.11 10.41 4.93
CA ILE A 80 2.28 9.31 4.42
C ILE A 80 2.03 9.53 2.94
N ALA A 81 2.36 8.53 2.11
CA ALA A 81 1.98 8.51 0.70
C ALA A 81 0.79 7.56 0.49
N TYR A 82 -0.08 7.89 -0.47
CA TYR A 82 -1.26 7.12 -0.81
C TYR A 82 -1.32 6.89 -2.33
N ILE A 83 -1.44 5.64 -2.75
CA ILE A 83 -1.74 5.23 -4.12
C ILE A 83 -3.18 4.76 -4.16
N PHE A 84 -4.03 5.50 -4.86
CA PHE A 84 -5.46 5.23 -4.99
C PHE A 84 -5.73 4.14 -6.01
N GLN A 85 -6.92 3.54 -5.92
CA GLN A 85 -7.45 2.66 -6.95
C GLN A 85 -7.63 3.45 -8.26
N GLY A 86 -7.04 2.95 -9.34
CA GLY A 86 -7.09 3.59 -10.64
C GLY A 86 -6.07 4.72 -10.84
N ASP A 87 -6.18 5.39 -12.00
CA ASP A 87 -5.28 6.48 -12.36
C ASP A 87 -5.53 7.72 -11.49
N SER A 88 -4.50 8.14 -10.80
CA SER A 88 -4.48 9.36 -9.98
C SER A 88 -3.47 10.39 -10.48
N THR A 89 -2.96 10.24 -11.72
CA THR A 89 -2.06 11.21 -12.32
C THR A 89 -2.79 12.51 -12.65
N MET A 90 -2.08 13.63 -12.55
CA MET A 90 -2.61 14.94 -12.89
C MET A 90 -2.46 15.15 -14.39
N PRO A 91 -3.56 15.19 -15.17
CA PRO A 91 -3.50 15.16 -16.64
C PRO A 91 -2.87 16.41 -17.28
N TRP A 92 -2.80 17.52 -16.56
CA TRP A 92 -2.17 18.78 -16.96
C TRP A 92 -0.68 18.90 -16.62
N LEU A 93 -0.13 17.92 -15.89
CA LEU A 93 1.29 17.86 -15.54
C LEU A 93 1.99 16.79 -16.39
N THR A 94 3.25 17.03 -16.70
CA THR A 94 4.12 16.01 -17.32
C THR A 94 4.42 14.88 -16.30
N VAL A 95 5.00 13.80 -16.79
CA VAL A 95 5.48 12.68 -15.94
C VAL A 95 6.42 13.19 -14.85
N GLU A 96 7.43 13.99 -15.22
CA GLU A 96 8.38 14.58 -14.28
C GLU A 96 7.69 15.47 -13.24
N GLN A 97 6.75 16.31 -13.66
CA GLN A 97 5.99 17.18 -12.78
C GLN A 97 5.05 16.38 -11.85
N ASN A 98 4.44 15.31 -12.34
CA ASN A 98 3.65 14.40 -11.51
C ASN A 98 4.49 13.78 -10.39
N VAL A 99 5.70 13.28 -10.71
CA VAL A 99 6.60 12.68 -9.72
C VAL A 99 7.09 13.73 -8.73
N ALA A 100 7.37 14.95 -9.20
CA ALA A 100 7.82 16.06 -8.37
C ALA A 100 6.75 16.64 -7.44
N PHE A 101 5.47 16.43 -7.73
CA PHE A 101 4.36 17.15 -7.11
C PHE A 101 4.37 17.12 -5.58
N GLY A 102 4.57 15.93 -4.99
CA GLY A 102 4.64 15.81 -3.53
C GLY A 102 5.87 16.49 -2.92
N LEU A 103 6.98 16.53 -3.66
CA LEU A 103 8.21 17.22 -3.24
C LEU A 103 8.03 18.75 -3.30
N ASP A 104 7.32 19.26 -4.31
CA ASP A 104 7.00 20.68 -4.45
C ASP A 104 6.10 21.17 -3.31
N ILE A 105 5.08 20.37 -2.93
CA ILE A 105 4.22 20.68 -1.76
C ILE A 105 5.04 20.73 -0.47
N LYS A 106 6.04 19.86 -0.33
CA LYS A 106 6.93 19.84 0.85
C LYS A 106 8.04 20.88 0.79
N HIS A 107 8.08 21.71 -0.23
CA HIS A 107 9.12 22.71 -0.45
C HIS A 107 10.54 22.14 -0.42
N VAL A 108 10.73 20.93 -0.96
CA VAL A 108 12.05 20.30 -1.04
C VAL A 108 12.95 21.15 -1.94
N PRO A 109 14.22 21.45 -1.52
CA PRO A 109 15.14 22.24 -2.32
C PRO A 109 15.32 21.67 -3.73
N LYS A 110 15.37 22.55 -4.74
CA LYS A 110 15.36 22.17 -6.17
C LYS A 110 16.39 21.09 -6.52
N ALA A 111 17.62 21.19 -6.04
CA ALA A 111 18.66 20.20 -6.33
C ALA A 111 18.28 18.79 -5.82
N ARG A 112 17.78 18.67 -4.58
CA ARG A 112 17.34 17.40 -4.01
C ARG A 112 16.07 16.88 -4.69
N ARG A 113 15.12 17.76 -5.00
CA ARG A 113 13.92 17.44 -5.77
C ARG A 113 14.27 16.81 -7.11
N ASP A 114 15.14 17.48 -7.89
CA ASP A 114 15.52 17.02 -9.24
C ASP A 114 16.30 15.69 -9.17
N GLU A 115 17.13 15.49 -8.15
CA GLU A 115 17.82 14.21 -7.86
C GLU A 115 16.81 13.08 -7.59
N LEU A 116 15.85 13.30 -6.70
CA LEU A 116 14.85 12.30 -6.33
C LEU A 116 13.94 11.95 -7.53
N VAL A 117 13.50 12.95 -8.28
CA VAL A 117 12.68 12.73 -9.47
C VAL A 117 13.44 11.90 -10.51
N ALA A 118 14.68 12.25 -10.80
CA ALA A 118 15.51 11.50 -11.74
C ALA A 118 15.72 10.04 -11.28
N LYS A 119 16.04 9.84 -9.99
CA LYS A 119 16.22 8.52 -9.36
C LYS A 119 15.00 7.63 -9.55
N TYR A 120 13.82 8.12 -9.16
CA TYR A 120 12.62 7.28 -9.19
C TYR A 120 12.06 7.09 -10.60
N LEU A 121 12.23 8.05 -11.51
CA LEU A 121 11.94 7.85 -12.93
C LEU A 121 12.83 6.78 -13.58
N ASP A 122 14.10 6.73 -13.19
CA ASP A 122 15.03 5.69 -13.66
C ASP A 122 14.64 4.31 -13.15
N ILE A 123 14.35 4.19 -11.85
CA ILE A 123 13.96 2.92 -11.22
C ILE A 123 12.70 2.33 -11.88
N VAL A 124 11.70 3.15 -12.18
CA VAL A 124 10.46 2.69 -12.83
C VAL A 124 10.54 2.68 -14.36
N GLY A 125 11.73 2.96 -14.95
CA GLY A 125 11.96 2.91 -16.40
C GLY A 125 11.25 3.99 -17.21
N LEU A 126 10.96 5.15 -16.62
CA LEU A 126 10.23 6.23 -17.28
C LEU A 126 11.07 7.45 -17.65
N THR A 127 12.40 7.40 -17.50
CA THR A 127 13.30 8.53 -17.79
C THR A 127 13.09 9.11 -19.18
N LYS A 128 12.88 8.27 -20.20
CA LYS A 128 12.66 8.70 -21.61
C LYS A 128 11.31 9.39 -21.82
N TYR A 129 10.37 9.21 -20.88
CA TYR A 129 8.99 9.71 -20.97
C TYR A 129 8.74 10.90 -20.02
N LYS A 130 9.77 11.46 -19.40
CA LYS A 130 9.65 12.49 -18.37
C LYS A 130 8.87 13.74 -18.80
N SER A 131 8.95 14.12 -20.09
CA SER A 131 8.25 15.25 -20.68
C SER A 131 6.87 14.92 -21.28
N TYR A 132 6.45 13.63 -21.21
CA TYR A 132 5.15 13.21 -21.72
C TYR A 132 4.05 13.56 -20.73
N TYR A 133 2.84 13.75 -21.25
CA TYR A 133 1.63 13.92 -20.45
C TYR A 133 0.91 12.59 -20.24
N PRO A 134 0.12 12.43 -19.18
CA PRO A 134 -0.61 11.18 -18.87
C PRO A 134 -1.38 10.60 -20.06
N LYS A 135 -2.05 11.42 -20.85
CA LYS A 135 -2.81 10.98 -22.05
C LYS A 135 -1.97 10.28 -23.13
N GLN A 136 -0.67 10.38 -23.07
CA GLN A 136 0.28 9.78 -24.02
C GLN A 136 0.85 8.45 -23.52
N LEU A 137 0.44 8.02 -22.31
CA LEU A 137 0.98 6.86 -21.62
C LEU A 137 -0.02 5.70 -21.62
N SER A 138 0.50 4.47 -21.55
CA SER A 138 -0.31 3.29 -21.27
C SER A 138 -0.73 3.25 -19.79
N SER A 139 -1.74 2.45 -19.45
CA SER A 139 -2.19 2.27 -18.06
C SER A 139 -1.09 1.80 -17.11
N SER A 140 -0.19 0.91 -17.58
CA SER A 140 0.97 0.50 -16.79
C SER A 140 1.97 1.61 -16.54
N MET A 141 2.19 2.46 -17.54
CA MET A 141 3.07 3.62 -17.37
C MET A 141 2.47 4.62 -16.39
N LEU A 142 1.15 4.85 -16.43
CA LEU A 142 0.45 5.69 -15.46
C LEU A 142 0.59 5.16 -14.04
N GLN A 143 0.49 3.84 -13.87
CA GLN A 143 0.71 3.21 -12.57
C GLN A 143 2.14 3.40 -12.06
N ARG A 144 3.14 3.25 -12.95
CA ARG A 144 4.54 3.53 -12.61
C ARG A 144 4.78 4.99 -12.23
N VAL A 145 4.11 5.94 -12.88
CA VAL A 145 4.15 7.37 -12.48
C VAL A 145 3.63 7.54 -11.07
N SER A 146 2.49 6.91 -10.73
CA SER A 146 1.91 6.97 -9.39
C SER A 146 2.83 6.36 -8.32
N ILE A 147 3.47 5.24 -8.63
CA ILE A 147 4.47 4.59 -7.76
C ILE A 147 5.69 5.51 -7.58
N ALA A 148 6.27 6.03 -8.67
CA ALA A 148 7.41 6.93 -8.60
C ALA A 148 7.11 8.19 -7.79
N ARG A 149 5.93 8.80 -7.98
CA ARG A 149 5.45 9.96 -7.21
C ARG A 149 5.38 9.67 -5.72
N ALA A 150 4.84 8.52 -5.35
CA ALA A 150 4.71 8.12 -3.96
C ALA A 150 6.09 7.91 -3.31
N PHE A 151 6.95 7.10 -3.93
CA PHE A 151 8.28 6.79 -3.39
C PHE A 151 9.25 7.98 -3.43
N ALA A 152 9.09 8.92 -4.38
CA ALA A 152 9.93 10.12 -4.45
C ALA A 152 9.85 10.98 -3.18
N THR A 153 8.72 10.96 -2.48
CA THR A 153 8.57 11.67 -1.21
C THR A 153 9.27 10.99 -0.03
N GLU A 154 9.93 9.84 -0.26
CA GLU A 154 10.57 9.00 0.75
C GLU A 154 9.64 8.79 1.97
N PRO A 155 8.45 8.20 1.77
CA PRO A 155 7.43 8.13 2.80
C PRO A 155 7.81 7.17 3.92
N GLU A 156 7.42 7.51 5.14
CA GLU A 156 7.53 6.62 6.30
C GLU A 156 6.44 5.53 6.32
N LEU A 157 5.31 5.80 5.67
CA LEU A 157 4.20 4.88 5.46
C LEU A 157 3.62 5.06 4.06
N LEU A 158 3.55 3.97 3.30
CA LEU A 158 2.91 3.92 1.99
C LEU A 158 1.61 3.11 2.09
N LEU A 159 0.51 3.70 1.67
CA LEU A 159 -0.80 3.08 1.58
C LEU A 159 -1.15 2.85 0.11
N MET A 160 -1.59 1.64 -0.22
CA MET A 160 -1.96 1.26 -1.59
C MET A 160 -3.33 0.60 -1.58
N ASP A 161 -4.28 1.18 -2.31
CA ASP A 161 -5.66 0.68 -2.40
C ASP A 161 -5.93 0.04 -3.75
N GLU A 162 -5.86 -1.28 -3.82
CA GLU A 162 -6.08 -2.10 -5.03
C GLU A 162 -5.37 -1.55 -6.29
N PRO A 163 -4.06 -1.24 -6.22
CA PRO A 163 -3.38 -0.47 -7.28
C PRO A 163 -3.31 -1.20 -8.63
N TYR A 164 -3.43 -2.53 -8.63
CA TYR A 164 -3.27 -3.35 -9.84
C TYR A 164 -4.57 -4.02 -10.29
N GLY A 165 -5.71 -3.69 -9.68
CA GLY A 165 -7.00 -4.36 -9.92
C GLY A 165 -7.54 -4.27 -11.35
N GLN A 166 -7.07 -3.31 -12.15
CA GLN A 166 -7.51 -3.09 -13.54
C GLN A 166 -6.50 -3.54 -14.61
N LEU A 167 -5.38 -4.17 -14.18
CA LEU A 167 -4.31 -4.58 -15.07
C LEU A 167 -4.46 -6.05 -15.47
N ASP A 168 -3.98 -6.38 -16.69
CA ASP A 168 -3.84 -7.78 -17.10
C ASP A 168 -2.79 -8.51 -16.23
N ILE A 169 -2.86 -9.85 -16.27
CA ILE A 169 -2.06 -10.71 -15.37
C ILE A 169 -0.55 -10.50 -15.57
N GLU A 170 -0.09 -10.46 -16.83
CA GLU A 170 1.35 -10.36 -17.13
C GLU A 170 1.92 -9.03 -16.63
N LEU A 171 1.16 -7.97 -16.87
CA LEU A 171 1.56 -6.61 -16.47
C LEU A 171 1.54 -6.43 -14.97
N ARG A 172 0.56 -7.04 -14.29
CA ARG A 172 0.46 -7.03 -12.83
C ARG A 172 1.72 -7.65 -12.21
N PHE A 173 2.14 -8.86 -12.62
CA PHE A 173 3.36 -9.49 -12.09
C PHE A 173 4.61 -8.63 -12.27
N LYS A 174 4.76 -7.97 -13.43
CA LYS A 174 5.88 -7.05 -13.66
C LYS A 174 5.90 -5.90 -12.65
N LEU A 175 4.74 -5.30 -12.37
CA LEU A 175 4.63 -4.20 -11.42
C LEU A 175 4.77 -4.66 -9.96
N GLU A 176 4.32 -5.86 -9.63
CA GLU A 176 4.54 -6.48 -8.33
C GLU A 176 6.05 -6.69 -8.07
N ASP A 177 6.80 -7.20 -9.05
CA ASP A 177 8.26 -7.35 -8.97
C ASP A 177 8.97 -6.00 -8.81
N GLU A 178 8.53 -4.97 -9.54
CA GLU A 178 9.05 -3.62 -9.41
C GLU A 178 8.78 -3.04 -8.00
N LEU A 179 7.59 -3.28 -7.46
CA LEU A 179 7.24 -2.87 -6.10
C LEU A 179 8.10 -3.58 -5.05
N ILE A 180 8.32 -4.88 -5.20
CA ILE A 180 9.18 -5.66 -4.30
C ILE A 180 10.59 -5.09 -4.29
N LYS A 181 11.19 -4.81 -5.48
CA LYS A 181 12.52 -4.20 -5.59
C LYS A 181 12.58 -2.84 -4.90
N LEU A 182 11.60 -1.97 -5.13
CA LEU A 182 11.50 -0.67 -4.46
C LEU A 182 11.39 -0.81 -2.95
N TRP A 183 10.54 -1.71 -2.47
CA TRP A 183 10.37 -1.97 -1.05
C TRP A 183 11.65 -2.53 -0.40
N GLU A 184 12.35 -3.46 -1.06
CA GLU A 184 13.63 -3.99 -0.58
C GLU A 184 14.73 -2.94 -0.50
N MET A 185 14.74 -1.99 -1.43
CA MET A 185 15.70 -0.88 -1.46
C MET A 185 15.42 0.17 -0.39
N THR A 186 14.15 0.52 -0.18
CA THR A 186 13.76 1.65 0.68
C THR A 186 13.41 1.23 2.10
N LYS A 187 13.00 -0.02 2.30
CA LYS A 187 12.46 -0.54 3.56
C LYS A 187 11.27 0.28 4.09
N THR A 188 10.56 0.95 3.19
CA THR A 188 9.33 1.68 3.52
C THR A 188 8.29 0.74 4.10
N THR A 189 7.60 1.16 5.15
CA THR A 189 6.45 0.41 5.67
C THR A 189 5.27 0.56 4.71
N VAL A 190 4.70 -0.56 4.25
CA VAL A 190 3.64 -0.58 3.24
C VAL A 190 2.41 -1.30 3.78
N ILE A 191 1.23 -0.69 3.62
CA ILE A 191 -0.06 -1.36 3.76
C ILE A 191 -0.69 -1.44 2.37
N PHE A 192 -0.85 -2.64 1.87
CA PHE A 192 -1.31 -2.95 0.53
C PHE A 192 -2.67 -3.65 0.59
N ILE A 193 -3.72 -2.99 0.11
CA ILE A 193 -5.05 -3.58 0.00
C ILE A 193 -5.23 -4.26 -1.34
N THR A 194 -5.75 -5.48 -1.30
CA THR A 194 -6.16 -6.21 -2.50
C THR A 194 -7.32 -7.16 -2.19
N HIS A 195 -8.11 -7.49 -3.21
CA HIS A 195 -9.04 -8.61 -3.17
C HIS A 195 -8.46 -9.89 -3.77
N ASN A 196 -7.25 -9.81 -4.36
CA ASN A 196 -6.56 -10.94 -4.98
C ASN A 196 -5.63 -11.61 -3.94
N ILE A 197 -5.97 -12.84 -3.58
CA ILE A 197 -5.22 -13.62 -2.57
C ILE A 197 -3.83 -13.98 -3.08
N GLU A 198 -3.68 -14.31 -4.36
CA GLU A 198 -2.39 -14.66 -4.96
C GLU A 198 -1.42 -13.46 -4.89
N GLU A 199 -1.90 -12.26 -5.22
CA GLU A 199 -1.16 -11.02 -5.07
C GLU A 199 -0.74 -10.78 -3.61
N ALA A 200 -1.64 -10.99 -2.65
CA ALA A 200 -1.33 -10.83 -1.24
C ALA A 200 -0.25 -11.82 -0.76
N VAL A 201 -0.31 -13.07 -1.22
CA VAL A 201 0.71 -14.08 -0.90
C VAL A 201 2.02 -13.78 -1.62
N TYR A 202 1.96 -13.27 -2.86
CA TYR A 202 3.15 -12.90 -3.63
C TYR A 202 3.90 -11.72 -3.00
N LEU A 203 3.17 -10.66 -2.63
CA LEU A 203 3.74 -9.42 -2.12
C LEU A 203 4.02 -9.43 -0.61
N GLY A 204 3.03 -9.81 0.22
CA GLY A 204 3.06 -9.58 1.65
C GLY A 204 4.07 -10.41 2.42
N ASN A 205 4.78 -9.82 3.36
CA ASN A 205 5.47 -10.56 4.42
C ASN A 205 4.52 -10.86 5.61
N ARG A 206 3.40 -10.13 5.69
CA ARG A 206 2.26 -10.42 6.54
C ARG A 206 0.96 -10.22 5.77
N ILE A 207 -0.04 -11.05 6.06
CA ILE A 207 -1.34 -11.00 5.40
C ILE A 207 -2.41 -10.89 6.48
N MET A 208 -3.14 -9.77 6.49
CA MET A 208 -4.25 -9.55 7.39
C MET A 208 -5.57 -9.84 6.67
N ILE A 209 -6.38 -10.70 7.26
CA ILE A 209 -7.65 -11.14 6.71
C ILE A 209 -8.78 -10.45 7.46
N LEU A 210 -9.61 -9.72 6.72
CA LEU A 210 -10.79 -9.01 7.25
C LEU A 210 -12.07 -9.83 7.03
N THR A 211 -13.04 -9.61 7.91
CA THR A 211 -14.39 -10.20 7.80
C THR A 211 -15.30 -9.37 6.90
N ASN A 212 -16.54 -9.82 6.69
CA ASN A 212 -17.64 -8.98 6.20
C ASN A 212 -18.01 -7.88 7.21
N LYS A 213 -18.81 -6.89 6.75
CA LYS A 213 -19.38 -5.87 7.64
C LYS A 213 -20.34 -6.49 8.67
N PRO A 214 -20.27 -6.07 9.92
CA PRO A 214 -19.27 -5.20 10.53
C PRO A 214 -17.87 -5.82 10.48
N THR A 215 -16.92 -5.07 9.93
CA THR A 215 -15.59 -5.58 9.62
C THR A 215 -14.71 -5.66 10.86
N THR A 216 -14.15 -6.82 11.09
CA THR A 216 -13.14 -7.09 12.12
C THR A 216 -11.91 -7.74 11.50
N VAL A 217 -10.81 -7.81 12.24
CA VAL A 217 -9.65 -8.63 11.86
C VAL A 217 -9.96 -10.08 12.22
N LYS A 218 -10.08 -10.93 11.19
CA LYS A 218 -10.29 -12.36 11.40
C LYS A 218 -9.02 -13.06 11.84
N ARG A 219 -7.91 -12.75 11.15
CA ARG A 219 -6.60 -13.39 11.38
C ARG A 219 -5.51 -12.60 10.67
N THR A 220 -4.29 -12.66 11.22
CA THR A 220 -3.06 -12.25 10.53
C THR A 220 -2.15 -13.46 10.35
N VAL A 221 -1.64 -13.65 9.14
CA VAL A 221 -0.75 -14.76 8.76
C VAL A 221 0.62 -14.19 8.43
N ASN A 222 1.67 -14.77 9.01
CA ASN A 222 3.04 -14.44 8.65
C ASN A 222 3.43 -15.24 7.40
N ASN A 223 3.96 -14.57 6.41
CA ASN A 223 4.42 -15.18 5.17
C ASN A 223 5.96 -15.24 5.18
N THR A 224 6.49 -16.40 5.48
CA THR A 224 7.93 -16.66 5.58
C THR A 224 8.54 -17.23 4.30
N LEU A 225 7.77 -17.31 3.21
CA LEU A 225 8.26 -17.80 1.93
C LEU A 225 9.41 -16.92 1.42
N PRO A 226 10.52 -17.52 0.98
CA PRO A 226 11.67 -16.79 0.45
C PRO A 226 11.30 -16.01 -0.81
N ARG A 227 12.01 -14.93 -1.10
CA ARG A 227 11.89 -14.17 -2.35
C ARG A 227 13.07 -14.49 -3.29
N PRO A 228 12.90 -14.54 -4.62
CA PRO A 228 11.62 -14.41 -5.33
C PRO A 228 10.69 -15.60 -5.07
N ARG A 229 9.38 -15.33 -4.97
CA ARG A 229 8.37 -16.36 -4.71
C ARG A 229 7.93 -17.04 -6.00
N ASP A 230 7.99 -18.36 -6.01
CA ASP A 230 7.44 -19.18 -7.10
C ASP A 230 5.99 -19.52 -6.80
N ILE A 231 5.08 -18.97 -7.62
CA ILE A 231 3.62 -19.16 -7.48
C ILE A 231 3.19 -20.62 -7.71
N ALA A 232 4.01 -21.42 -8.38
CA ALA A 232 3.75 -22.84 -8.64
C ALA A 232 4.31 -23.74 -7.53
N SER A 233 5.11 -23.22 -6.61
CA SER A 233 5.69 -24.02 -5.54
C SER A 233 4.60 -24.57 -4.58
N PRO A 234 4.77 -25.79 -4.05
CA PRO A 234 3.81 -26.39 -3.11
C PRO A 234 3.56 -25.51 -1.88
N ASP A 235 4.59 -24.86 -1.35
CA ASP A 235 4.50 -23.99 -0.17
C ASP A 235 3.69 -22.73 -0.46
N PHE A 236 3.86 -22.12 -1.65
CA PHE A 236 3.05 -20.98 -2.08
C PHE A 236 1.58 -21.39 -2.22
N VAL A 237 1.31 -22.51 -2.88
CA VAL A 237 -0.05 -23.04 -3.08
C VAL A 237 -0.70 -23.35 -1.73
N ALA A 238 0.05 -23.94 -0.79
CA ALA A 238 -0.46 -24.25 0.56
C ALA A 238 -0.85 -22.96 1.30
N LEU A 239 0.02 -21.94 1.30
CA LEU A 239 -0.29 -20.66 1.96
C LEU A 239 -1.45 -19.92 1.29
N ARG A 240 -1.51 -19.91 -0.05
CA ARG A 240 -2.65 -19.34 -0.80
C ARG A 240 -3.96 -20.04 -0.42
N THR A 241 -3.94 -21.38 -0.31
CA THR A 241 -5.12 -22.16 0.10
C THR A 241 -5.52 -21.82 1.53
N GLU A 242 -4.57 -21.75 2.46
CA GLU A 242 -4.83 -21.35 3.86
C GLU A 242 -5.52 -19.99 3.95
N VAL A 243 -5.01 -18.98 3.22
CA VAL A 243 -5.61 -17.63 3.18
C VAL A 243 -6.99 -17.67 2.53
N THR A 244 -7.15 -18.43 1.43
CA THR A 244 -8.44 -18.60 0.74
C THR A 244 -9.49 -19.19 1.67
N ASP A 245 -9.16 -20.27 2.40
CA ASP A 245 -10.09 -20.95 3.31
C ASP A 245 -10.42 -20.06 4.51
N ALA A 246 -9.50 -19.22 4.94
CA ALA A 246 -9.76 -18.23 5.97
C ALA A 246 -10.74 -17.13 5.52
N ILE A 247 -10.80 -16.80 4.23
CA ILE A 247 -11.77 -15.82 3.68
C ILE A 247 -13.13 -16.45 3.43
N LYS A 248 -13.19 -17.73 3.09
CA LYS A 248 -14.45 -18.44 2.91
C LYS A 248 -15.26 -18.46 4.22
N TRP A 249 -16.50 -18.06 4.16
CA TRP A 249 -17.46 -18.05 5.29
C TRP A 249 -18.81 -18.67 4.93
N TRP A 250 -18.90 -19.40 3.82
CA TRP A 250 -20.06 -20.23 3.46
C TRP A 250 -19.78 -21.68 3.76
#